data_74ef3a00bc911808fe2c9a63e5b3432c
#
_entry.id   74ef3a00bc911808fe2c9a63e5b3432c
#
_cell.length_a   1.000
_cell.length_b   1.000
_cell.length_c   1.000
_cell.angle_alpha   90.00
_cell.angle_beta   90.00
_cell.angle_gamma   90.00
#
_symmetry.space_group_name_H-M   'P 1'
#
loop_
_entity.id
_entity.type
_entity.pdbx_description
1 polymer ?
#
loop_
_entity_poly.entity_id
_entity_poly.type
_entity_poly.pdbx_seq_one_letter_code
_entity_poly.pdbx_strand_id
1 'polypeptide(L)'
;YSDMLTQMQSTDAIAHLRWATEELAVCIPNTHPFVKKSSMGEIAFIHNGGVARGDSLNALIDADYQAELEGDTDSEQYFAALLTQLRKSDGDLVAAYQALVKDFAPINYTSINAMILTETELVIVCQHKPENRSPELQPDYYDLFWQSIEGVTSAWSSGVRPNPNNFNELKNGSLLRINRKTGDVTTHEIG
;
A
#
# COMPACT_ATOMS: atom_id res chain seq x y z
N TYR A 1 -3.35 -16.32 16.47
CA TYR A 1 -3.15 -14.91 16.06
C TYR A 1 -2.85 -14.02 17.26
N SER A 2 -3.64 -14.12 18.35
CA SER A 2 -3.44 -13.36 19.60
C SER A 2 -2.06 -13.60 20.22
N ASP A 3 -1.60 -14.84 20.27
CA ASP A 3 -0.31 -15.21 20.87
C ASP A 3 0.88 -14.67 20.09
N MET A 4 0.75 -14.55 18.77
CA MET A 4 1.78 -13.97 17.90
C MET A 4 1.87 -12.46 18.12
N LEU A 5 0.75 -11.76 18.25
CA LEU A 5 0.72 -10.32 18.51
C LEU A 5 1.27 -9.94 19.88
N THR A 6 1.02 -10.77 20.89
CA THR A 6 1.56 -10.53 22.25
C THR A 6 3.07 -10.76 22.36
N GLN A 7 3.67 -11.51 21.44
CA GLN A 7 5.11 -11.77 21.40
C GLN A 7 5.88 -10.77 20.51
N MET A 8 5.19 -9.99 19.69
CA MET A 8 5.83 -8.98 18.84
C MET A 8 6.33 -7.80 19.66
N GLN A 9 7.65 -7.61 19.70
CA GLN A 9 8.30 -6.43 20.26
C GLN A 9 8.64 -5.47 19.11
N SER A 10 7.64 -4.78 18.58
CA SER A 10 7.84 -3.76 17.53
C SER A 10 7.05 -2.51 17.88
N THR A 11 7.58 -1.36 17.54
CA THR A 11 6.88 -0.07 17.66
C THR A 11 5.86 0.14 16.55
N ASP A 12 6.08 -0.51 15.39
CA ASP A 12 5.25 -0.35 14.20
C ASP A 12 5.04 -1.68 13.49
N ALA A 13 3.87 -1.87 12.92
CA ALA A 13 3.54 -3.07 12.15
C ALA A 13 2.56 -2.75 11.03
N ILE A 14 2.70 -3.47 9.91
CA ILE A 14 1.67 -3.57 8.87
C ILE A 14 1.16 -5.00 8.83
N ALA A 15 -0.14 -5.18 8.65
CA ALA A 15 -0.77 -6.49 8.58
C ALA A 15 -1.73 -6.57 7.41
N HIS A 16 -1.74 -7.69 6.70
CA HIS A 16 -2.60 -7.93 5.56
C HIS A 16 -3.31 -9.28 5.68
N LEU A 17 -4.62 -9.26 5.46
CA LEU A 17 -5.44 -10.46 5.31
C LEU A 17 -5.80 -10.61 3.83
N ARG A 18 -5.22 -11.61 3.16
CA ARG A 18 -5.47 -11.86 1.75
C ARG A 18 -6.66 -12.79 1.56
N TRP A 19 -7.57 -12.38 0.71
CA TRP A 19 -8.52 -13.30 0.07
C TRP A 19 -7.90 -13.76 -1.25
N ALA A 20 -7.49 -15.02 -1.34
CA ALA A 20 -6.90 -15.55 -2.57
C ALA A 20 -7.98 -15.67 -3.66
N THR A 21 -7.71 -15.13 -4.85
CA THR A 21 -8.50 -15.41 -6.04
C THR A 21 -8.18 -16.83 -6.53
N GLU A 22 -9.16 -17.52 -7.12
CA GLU A 22 -9.07 -18.95 -7.47
C GLU A 22 -7.91 -19.30 -8.42
N GLU A 23 -7.37 -18.30 -9.14
CA GLU A 23 -6.33 -18.51 -10.15
C GLU A 23 -4.89 -18.32 -9.64
N LEU A 24 -4.71 -17.78 -8.41
CA LEU A 24 -3.39 -17.50 -7.88
C LEU A 24 -3.02 -18.44 -6.74
N ALA A 25 -1.88 -19.10 -6.88
CA ALA A 25 -1.35 -19.99 -5.85
C ALA A 25 -1.18 -19.28 -4.51
N VAL A 26 -1.54 -19.98 -3.43
CA VAL A 26 -1.24 -19.54 -2.06
C VAL A 26 0.17 -19.99 -1.73
N CYS A 27 1.14 -19.11 -1.96
CA CYS A 27 2.55 -19.33 -1.71
C CYS A 27 3.21 -18.04 -1.21
N ILE A 28 4.42 -18.15 -0.65
CA ILE A 28 5.14 -17.00 -0.09
C ILE A 28 5.33 -15.89 -1.13
N PRO A 29 5.79 -16.14 -2.38
CA PRO A 29 5.97 -15.11 -3.39
C PRO A 29 4.68 -14.34 -3.76
N ASN A 30 3.52 -14.92 -3.52
CA ASN A 30 2.21 -14.30 -3.79
C ASN A 30 1.55 -13.71 -2.55
N THR A 31 2.25 -13.60 -1.42
CA THR A 31 1.67 -13.20 -0.13
C THR A 31 2.32 -11.92 0.39
N HIS A 32 1.48 -10.98 0.83
CA HIS A 32 1.94 -9.77 1.52
C HIS A 32 2.44 -10.06 2.95
N PRO A 33 3.35 -9.22 3.48
CA PRO A 33 3.97 -8.08 2.82
C PRO A 33 5.04 -8.53 1.82
N PHE A 34 5.18 -7.80 0.71
CA PHE A 34 6.37 -7.88 -0.12
C PHE A 34 7.48 -7.07 0.54
N VAL A 35 8.70 -7.59 0.55
CA VAL A 35 9.85 -6.93 1.16
C VAL A 35 10.98 -6.86 0.15
N LYS A 36 11.47 -5.66 -0.13
CA LYS A 36 12.58 -5.43 -1.05
C LYS A 36 13.55 -4.39 -0.47
N LYS A 37 14.81 -4.48 -0.86
CA LYS A 37 15.82 -3.46 -0.56
C LYS A 37 15.76 -2.33 -1.58
N SER A 38 15.93 -1.10 -1.10
CA SER A 38 15.99 0.12 -1.91
C SER A 38 17.13 1.01 -1.42
N SER A 39 17.30 2.18 -2.06
CA SER A 39 18.20 3.23 -1.58
C SER A 39 17.82 3.78 -0.18
N MET A 40 16.57 3.58 0.25
CA MET A 40 16.05 3.96 1.58
C MET A 40 16.18 2.84 2.63
N GLY A 41 16.91 1.77 2.36
CA GLY A 41 16.92 0.58 3.20
C GLY A 41 15.85 -0.43 2.80
N GLU A 42 15.40 -1.24 3.74
CA GLU A 42 14.37 -2.24 3.52
C GLU A 42 12.97 -1.61 3.56
N ILE A 43 12.15 -1.98 2.59
CA ILE A 43 10.76 -1.51 2.46
C ILE A 43 9.84 -2.72 2.49
N ALA A 44 8.86 -2.71 3.39
CA ALA A 44 7.75 -3.65 3.41
C ALA A 44 6.50 -2.98 2.83
N PHE A 45 5.77 -3.71 1.99
CA PHE A 45 4.64 -3.22 1.21
C PHE A 45 3.45 -4.16 1.27
N ILE A 46 2.26 -3.60 1.49
CA ILE A 46 0.98 -4.30 1.34
C ILE A 46 0.05 -3.51 0.43
N HIS A 47 -0.78 -4.19 -0.33
CA HIS A 47 -1.71 -3.63 -1.31
C HIS A 47 -3.12 -4.20 -1.11
N ASN A 48 -4.13 -3.33 -1.18
CA ASN A 48 -5.54 -3.70 -1.23
C ASN A 48 -6.16 -3.14 -2.50
N GLY A 49 -6.37 -4.01 -3.48
CA GLY A 49 -6.92 -3.65 -4.78
C GLY A 49 -6.54 -4.64 -5.86
N GLY A 50 -6.73 -4.22 -7.11
CA GLY A 50 -6.33 -4.97 -8.30
C GLY A 50 -5.88 -4.03 -9.39
N VAL A 51 -4.75 -4.34 -10.02
CA VAL A 51 -4.16 -3.60 -11.15
C VAL A 51 -4.08 -4.52 -12.37
N ALA A 52 -4.51 -4.04 -13.54
CA ALA A 52 -4.41 -4.82 -14.76
C ALA A 52 -2.94 -5.11 -15.09
N ARG A 53 -2.61 -6.40 -15.13
CA ARG A 53 -1.29 -6.90 -15.56
C ARG A 53 -1.15 -6.77 -17.07
N GLY A 54 0.07 -6.60 -17.56
CA GLY A 54 0.39 -6.57 -18.99
C GLY A 54 1.47 -5.55 -19.32
N ASP A 55 1.68 -5.33 -20.62
CA ASP A 55 2.79 -4.52 -21.12
C ASP A 55 2.81 -3.09 -20.57
N SER A 56 1.63 -2.49 -20.35
CA SER A 56 1.54 -1.12 -19.80
C SER A 56 2.09 -1.02 -18.38
N LEU A 57 1.81 -2.01 -17.53
CA LEU A 57 2.36 -2.05 -16.16
C LEU A 57 3.84 -2.43 -16.19
N ASN A 58 4.20 -3.42 -17.01
CA ASN A 58 5.59 -3.86 -17.15
C ASN A 58 6.51 -2.73 -17.64
N ALA A 59 6.03 -1.86 -18.54
CA ALA A 59 6.80 -0.72 -19.05
C ALA A 59 7.14 0.34 -17.97
N LEU A 60 6.49 0.30 -16.81
CA LEU A 60 6.76 1.19 -15.67
C LEU A 60 7.84 0.65 -14.73
N ILE A 61 8.29 -0.60 -14.93
CA ILE A 61 9.22 -1.30 -14.06
C ILE A 61 10.61 -1.31 -14.68
N ASP A 62 11.61 -0.81 -13.96
CA ASP A 62 13.00 -0.91 -14.39
C ASP A 62 13.42 -2.40 -14.50
N ALA A 63 14.30 -2.70 -15.45
CA ALA A 63 14.65 -4.08 -15.82
C ALA A 63 15.24 -4.91 -14.66
N ASP A 64 15.97 -4.29 -13.75
CA ASP A 64 16.50 -4.95 -12.56
C ASP A 64 15.40 -5.35 -11.57
N TYR A 65 14.43 -4.47 -11.29
CA TYR A 65 13.27 -4.81 -10.47
C TYR A 65 12.37 -5.85 -11.14
N GLN A 66 12.26 -5.81 -12.47
CA GLN A 66 11.51 -6.82 -13.21
C GLN A 66 12.15 -8.20 -13.10
N ALA A 67 13.48 -8.26 -13.08
CA ALA A 67 14.23 -9.53 -12.91
C ALA A 67 14.13 -10.09 -11.48
N GLU A 68 13.73 -9.28 -10.49
CA GLU A 68 13.55 -9.67 -9.09
C GLU A 68 12.11 -10.09 -8.74
N LEU A 69 11.19 -10.11 -9.71
CA LEU A 69 9.82 -10.60 -9.48
C LEU A 69 9.86 -12.12 -9.25
N GLU A 70 9.23 -12.57 -8.17
CA GLU A 70 9.23 -13.98 -7.74
C GLU A 70 7.85 -14.62 -7.87
N GLY A 71 6.79 -13.81 -7.81
CA GLY A 71 5.41 -14.25 -7.86
C GLY A 71 4.68 -13.85 -9.13
N ASP A 72 3.38 -14.11 -9.12
CA ASP A 72 2.49 -13.87 -10.25
C ASP A 72 1.46 -12.77 -9.96
N THR A 73 1.62 -12.01 -8.86
CA THR A 73 0.62 -11.03 -8.45
C THR A 73 0.83 -9.67 -9.12
N ASP A 74 -0.27 -8.99 -9.42
CA ASP A 74 -0.27 -7.58 -9.80
C ASP A 74 0.30 -6.68 -8.69
N SER A 75 0.13 -7.09 -7.43
CA SER A 75 0.64 -6.36 -6.27
C SER A 75 2.16 -6.31 -6.21
N GLU A 76 2.85 -7.40 -6.59
CA GLU A 76 4.31 -7.41 -6.68
C GLU A 76 4.80 -6.53 -7.83
N GLN A 77 4.14 -6.59 -9.00
CA GLN A 77 4.45 -5.72 -10.14
C GLN A 77 4.20 -4.24 -9.81
N TYR A 78 3.10 -3.93 -9.11
CA TYR A 78 2.84 -2.57 -8.64
C TYR A 78 3.94 -2.10 -7.68
N PHE A 79 4.37 -2.95 -6.75
CA PHE A 79 5.48 -2.60 -5.84
C PHE A 79 6.79 -2.35 -6.61
N ALA A 80 7.10 -3.14 -7.61
CA ALA A 80 8.28 -2.92 -8.47
C ALA A 80 8.20 -1.59 -9.26
N ALA A 81 7.00 -1.23 -9.74
CA ALA A 81 6.76 0.09 -10.37
C ALA A 81 6.93 1.24 -9.36
N LEU A 82 6.46 1.07 -8.12
CA LEU A 82 6.69 2.04 -7.04
C LEU A 82 8.19 2.21 -6.75
N LEU A 83 8.95 1.11 -6.65
CA LEU A 83 10.40 1.16 -6.41
C LEU A 83 11.13 1.88 -7.55
N THR A 84 10.67 1.70 -8.79
CA THR A 84 11.17 2.43 -9.96
C THR A 84 10.93 3.94 -9.82
N GLN A 85 9.74 4.37 -9.43
CA GLN A 85 9.44 5.79 -9.21
C GLN A 85 10.16 6.35 -7.98
N LEU A 86 10.29 5.55 -6.93
CA LEU A 86 11.01 5.94 -5.73
C LEU A 86 12.50 6.22 -6.01
N ARG A 87 13.13 5.40 -6.85
CA ARG A 87 14.50 5.64 -7.36
C ARG A 87 14.61 6.96 -8.11
N LYS A 88 13.64 7.25 -8.99
CA LYS A 88 13.59 8.50 -9.78
C LYS A 88 13.31 9.75 -8.93
N SER A 89 12.72 9.56 -7.77
CA SER A 89 12.35 10.62 -6.82
C SER A 89 13.32 10.75 -5.64
N ASP A 90 14.52 10.19 -5.74
CA ASP A 90 15.56 10.22 -4.70
C ASP A 90 15.05 9.77 -3.32
N GLY A 91 14.11 8.82 -3.29
CA GLY A 91 13.53 8.27 -2.08
C GLY A 91 12.32 9.04 -1.52
N ASP A 92 11.84 10.09 -2.18
CA ASP A 92 10.63 10.80 -1.74
C ASP A 92 9.36 10.02 -2.15
N LEU A 93 8.71 9.40 -1.16
CA LEU A 93 7.48 8.63 -1.38
C LEU A 93 6.30 9.48 -1.86
N VAL A 94 6.20 10.75 -1.49
CA VAL A 94 5.14 11.63 -1.97
C VAL A 94 5.33 11.90 -3.47
N ALA A 95 6.52 12.31 -3.86
CA ALA A 95 6.85 12.55 -5.27
C ALA A 95 6.74 11.28 -6.11
N ALA A 96 7.18 10.13 -5.58
CA ALA A 96 7.04 8.83 -6.24
C ALA A 96 5.58 8.47 -6.49
N TYR A 97 4.69 8.66 -5.52
CA TYR A 97 3.26 8.40 -5.70
C TYR A 97 2.57 9.38 -6.63
N GLN A 98 2.92 10.67 -6.58
CA GLN A 98 2.41 11.65 -7.53
C GLN A 98 2.79 11.33 -8.99
N ALA A 99 3.98 10.80 -9.22
CA ALA A 99 4.40 10.32 -10.54
C ALA A 99 3.67 9.02 -10.91
N LEU A 100 3.61 8.06 -9.99
CA LEU A 100 2.99 6.75 -10.20
C LEU A 100 1.49 6.86 -10.53
N VAL A 101 0.73 7.71 -9.84
CA VAL A 101 -0.70 7.94 -10.12
C VAL A 101 -0.91 8.46 -11.55
N LYS A 102 -0.04 9.34 -12.03
CA LYS A 102 -0.06 9.82 -13.42
C LYS A 102 0.25 8.70 -14.42
N ASP A 103 1.26 7.90 -14.12
CA ASP A 103 1.66 6.77 -14.98
C ASP A 103 0.58 5.67 -14.99
N PHE A 104 -0.19 5.52 -13.91
CA PHE A 104 -1.30 4.58 -13.80
C PHE A 104 -2.61 5.09 -14.42
N ALA A 105 -2.67 6.34 -14.89
CA ALA A 105 -3.89 6.89 -15.51
C ALA A 105 -4.43 6.03 -16.66
N PRO A 106 -3.58 5.52 -17.61
CA PRO A 106 -4.04 4.66 -18.70
C PRO A 106 -4.24 3.19 -18.28
N ILE A 107 -3.80 2.79 -17.08
CA ILE A 107 -3.90 1.41 -16.59
C ILE A 107 -5.25 1.24 -15.88
N ASN A 108 -5.93 0.13 -16.20
CA ASN A 108 -7.14 -0.22 -15.46
C ASN A 108 -6.76 -0.76 -14.07
N TYR A 109 -7.32 -0.16 -13.02
CA TYR A 109 -7.20 -0.65 -11.65
C TYR A 109 -8.49 -0.38 -10.87
N THR A 110 -8.73 -1.16 -9.84
CA THR A 110 -9.80 -0.91 -8.88
C THR A 110 -9.33 -0.01 -7.76
N SER A 111 -8.19 -0.33 -7.19
CA SER A 111 -7.53 0.43 -6.13
C SER A 111 -6.02 0.15 -6.16
N ILE A 112 -5.24 1.14 -5.78
CA ILE A 112 -3.82 1.07 -5.46
C ILE A 112 -3.58 1.50 -4.01
N ASN A 113 -4.57 1.26 -3.14
CA ASN A 113 -4.42 1.46 -1.71
C ASN A 113 -3.26 0.62 -1.19
N ALA A 114 -2.35 1.24 -0.46
CA ALA A 114 -1.16 0.57 0.03
C ALA A 114 -0.77 1.05 1.42
N MET A 115 -0.05 0.20 2.15
CA MET A 115 0.71 0.61 3.32
C MET A 115 2.16 0.22 3.10
N ILE A 116 3.06 1.17 3.36
CA ILE A 116 4.49 1.06 3.17
C ILE A 116 5.18 1.31 4.50
N LEU A 117 5.97 0.36 4.94
CA LEU A 117 6.79 0.50 6.14
C LEU A 117 8.25 0.56 5.74
N THR A 118 8.91 1.64 6.10
CA THR A 118 10.36 1.87 5.92
C THR A 118 11.04 1.96 7.28
N GLU A 119 12.34 2.20 7.30
CA GLU A 119 13.08 2.44 8.55
C GLU A 119 12.61 3.71 9.28
N THR A 120 12.16 4.72 8.55
CA THR A 120 11.88 6.06 9.10
C THR A 120 10.42 6.46 9.13
N GLU A 121 9.58 5.82 8.30
CA GLU A 121 8.18 6.22 8.19
C GLU A 121 7.25 5.04 7.89
N LEU A 122 5.99 5.19 8.30
CA LEU A 122 4.85 4.42 7.83
C LEU A 122 4.01 5.33 6.93
N VAL A 123 3.74 4.86 5.71
CA VAL A 123 2.96 5.59 4.71
C VAL A 123 1.73 4.79 4.36
N ILE A 124 0.57 5.47 4.34
CA ILE A 124 -0.71 4.90 3.95
C ILE A 124 -1.23 5.66 2.75
N VAL A 125 -1.57 4.95 1.69
CA VAL A 125 -2.04 5.50 0.42
C VAL A 125 -3.50 5.13 0.20
N CYS A 126 -4.35 6.13 -0.03
CA CYS A 126 -5.73 5.96 -0.45
C CYS A 126 -5.87 6.48 -1.89
N GLN A 127 -5.93 5.56 -2.84
CA GLN A 127 -6.13 5.87 -4.25
C GLN A 127 -6.91 4.74 -4.93
N HIS A 128 -8.15 5.01 -5.30
CA HIS A 128 -9.02 4.02 -5.92
C HIS A 128 -9.95 4.65 -6.96
N LYS A 129 -10.48 3.82 -7.85
CA LYS A 129 -11.48 4.19 -8.87
C LYS A 129 -12.82 3.57 -8.48
N PRO A 130 -13.74 4.34 -7.86
CA PRO A 130 -15.03 3.81 -7.41
C PRO A 130 -15.84 3.16 -8.53
N GLU A 131 -15.71 3.67 -9.75
CA GLU A 131 -16.37 3.16 -10.96
C GLU A 131 -15.89 1.77 -11.39
N ASN A 132 -14.68 1.37 -10.98
CA ASN A 132 -14.09 0.07 -11.30
C ASN A 132 -14.31 -0.98 -10.18
N ARG A 133 -14.91 -0.58 -9.06
CA ARG A 133 -15.20 -1.50 -7.95
C ARG A 133 -16.22 -2.56 -8.38
N SER A 134 -15.97 -3.83 -8.01
CA SER A 134 -16.95 -4.88 -8.22
C SER A 134 -18.29 -4.54 -7.53
N PRO A 135 -19.42 -4.70 -8.21
CA PRO A 135 -20.74 -4.44 -7.63
C PRO A 135 -21.08 -5.33 -6.42
N GLU A 136 -20.37 -6.44 -6.24
CA GLU A 136 -20.52 -7.35 -5.09
C GLU A 136 -19.88 -6.81 -3.81
N LEU A 137 -18.93 -5.86 -3.94
CA LEU A 137 -18.26 -5.23 -2.80
C LEU A 137 -19.09 -4.05 -2.27
N GLN A 138 -19.01 -3.82 -0.97
CA GLN A 138 -19.64 -2.65 -0.35
C GLN A 138 -19.14 -1.34 -0.99
N PRO A 139 -19.98 -0.27 -1.02
CA PRO A 139 -19.59 1.01 -1.63
C PRO A 139 -18.30 1.61 -1.07
N ASP A 140 -18.06 1.43 0.22
CA ASP A 140 -16.92 1.95 0.98
C ASP A 140 -15.75 0.95 1.11
N TYR A 141 -15.71 -0.11 0.30
CA TYR A 141 -14.74 -1.20 0.44
C TYR A 141 -13.27 -0.75 0.37
N TYR A 142 -12.98 0.28 -0.41
CA TYR A 142 -11.64 0.84 -0.56
C TYR A 142 -11.38 2.09 0.29
N ASP A 143 -12.34 2.55 1.08
CA ASP A 143 -12.13 3.69 1.97
C ASP A 143 -11.15 3.32 3.09
N LEU A 144 -10.25 4.24 3.41
CA LEU A 144 -9.27 4.08 4.47
C LEU A 144 -9.55 5.05 5.62
N PHE A 145 -9.34 4.57 6.82
CA PHE A 145 -9.54 5.32 8.04
C PHE A 145 -8.29 5.28 8.90
N TRP A 146 -8.09 6.32 9.70
CA TRP A 146 -7.00 6.40 10.65
C TRP A 146 -7.40 7.16 11.90
N GLN A 147 -6.66 6.92 12.97
CA GLN A 147 -6.77 7.64 14.24
C GLN A 147 -5.43 7.70 14.95
N SER A 148 -5.26 8.73 15.80
CA SER A 148 -4.16 8.80 16.77
C SER A 148 -4.76 8.94 18.16
N ILE A 149 -4.45 7.98 19.03
CA ILE A 149 -4.93 7.96 20.43
C ILE A 149 -3.72 7.65 21.32
N GLU A 150 -3.45 8.50 22.28
CA GLU A 150 -2.38 8.33 23.28
C GLU A 150 -1.00 8.03 22.66
N GLY A 151 -0.70 8.70 21.55
CA GLY A 151 0.57 8.54 20.83
C GLY A 151 0.66 7.30 19.92
N VAL A 152 -0.42 6.52 19.80
CA VAL A 152 -0.53 5.39 18.87
C VAL A 152 -1.35 5.79 17.66
N THR A 153 -0.76 5.73 16.47
CA THR A 153 -1.47 5.94 15.21
C THR A 153 -1.81 4.60 14.57
N SER A 154 -3.07 4.41 14.23
CA SER A 154 -3.59 3.21 13.57
C SER A 154 -4.31 3.60 12.27
N ALA A 155 -4.14 2.80 11.21
CA ALA A 155 -4.87 2.94 9.96
C ALA A 155 -5.42 1.58 9.51
N TRP A 156 -6.61 1.58 8.88
CA TRP A 156 -7.30 0.35 8.47
C TRP A 156 -8.26 0.60 7.30
N SER A 157 -8.61 -0.46 6.58
CA SER A 157 -9.67 -0.41 5.57
C SER A 157 -11.06 -0.48 6.20
N SER A 158 -12.08 -0.11 5.44
CA SER A 158 -13.49 0.07 5.87
C SER A 158 -14.10 -1.10 6.64
N GLY A 159 -13.64 -2.33 6.39
CA GLY A 159 -14.17 -3.52 7.05
C GLY A 159 -13.92 -3.61 8.57
N VAL A 160 -13.05 -2.75 9.12
CA VAL A 160 -12.65 -2.76 10.53
C VAL A 160 -12.78 -1.35 11.10
N ARG A 161 -13.89 -1.07 11.77
CA ARG A 161 -14.13 0.22 12.43
C ARG A 161 -14.15 0.05 13.94
N PRO A 162 -13.03 0.20 14.64
CA PRO A 162 -12.98 -0.06 16.09
C PRO A 162 -13.81 0.90 16.92
N ASN A 163 -13.99 2.17 16.48
CA ASN A 163 -14.85 3.14 17.14
C ASN A 163 -15.35 4.18 16.13
N PRO A 164 -16.64 4.21 15.81
CA PRO A 164 -17.22 5.10 14.78
C PRO A 164 -17.11 6.59 15.08
N ASN A 165 -16.74 6.99 16.30
CA ASN A 165 -16.77 8.40 16.71
C ASN A 165 -15.38 9.07 16.78
N ASN A 166 -14.28 8.33 16.59
CA ASN A 166 -12.92 8.85 16.83
C ASN A 166 -11.93 8.49 15.72
N PHE A 167 -12.34 8.48 14.47
CA PHE A 167 -11.45 8.24 13.34
C PHE A 167 -11.58 9.35 12.28
N ASN A 168 -10.53 9.50 11.51
CA ASN A 168 -10.48 10.34 10.33
C ASN A 168 -10.56 9.46 9.09
N GLU A 169 -11.30 9.89 8.09
CA GLU A 169 -11.26 9.30 6.77
C GLU A 169 -10.02 9.84 6.02
N LEU A 170 -9.27 8.96 5.37
CA LEU A 170 -8.21 9.35 4.45
C LEU A 170 -8.82 9.55 3.07
N LYS A 171 -8.86 10.81 2.63
CA LYS A 171 -9.46 11.18 1.35
C LYS A 171 -8.84 10.41 0.18
N ASN A 172 -9.68 9.93 -0.74
CA ASN A 172 -9.21 9.35 -2.01
C ASN A 172 -8.33 10.36 -2.78
N GLY A 173 -7.22 9.92 -3.34
CA GLY A 173 -6.20 10.79 -3.93
C GLY A 173 -5.22 11.36 -2.90
N SER A 174 -5.12 10.76 -1.72
CA SER A 174 -4.26 11.24 -0.64
C SER A 174 -3.34 10.16 -0.09
N LEU A 175 -2.25 10.62 0.52
CA LEU A 175 -1.25 9.83 1.20
C LEU A 175 -1.05 10.40 2.61
N LEU A 176 -1.08 9.52 3.63
CA LEU A 176 -0.76 9.83 5.02
C LEU A 176 0.65 9.35 5.32
N ARG A 177 1.51 10.23 5.86
CA ARG A 177 2.85 9.90 6.37
C ARG A 177 2.88 9.98 7.87
N ILE A 178 3.47 8.99 8.49
CA ILE A 178 3.70 8.92 9.94
C ILE A 178 5.21 8.76 10.15
N ASN A 179 5.84 9.75 10.77
CA ASN A 179 7.24 9.64 11.16
C ASN A 179 7.37 8.67 12.33
N ARG A 180 8.13 7.59 12.16
CA ARG A 180 8.25 6.53 13.16
C ARG A 180 8.99 6.96 14.43
N LYS A 181 9.84 7.97 14.33
CA LYS A 181 10.62 8.47 15.48
C LYS A 181 9.85 9.49 16.31
N THR A 182 9.11 10.40 15.65
CA THR A 182 8.42 11.51 16.34
C THR A 182 6.93 11.26 16.52
N GLY A 183 6.32 10.35 15.73
CA GLY A 183 4.88 10.15 15.69
C GLY A 183 4.14 11.24 14.90
N ASP A 184 4.86 12.18 14.28
CA ASP A 184 4.24 13.24 13.49
C ASP A 184 3.47 12.68 12.29
N VAL A 185 2.27 13.18 12.09
CA VAL A 185 1.37 12.76 11.01
C VAL A 185 1.14 13.92 10.04
N THR A 186 1.36 13.66 8.75
CA THR A 186 1.10 14.63 7.67
C THR A 186 0.32 13.98 6.53
N THR A 187 -0.52 14.77 5.86
CA THR A 187 -1.31 14.31 4.71
C THR A 187 -0.89 15.08 3.46
N HIS A 188 -0.79 14.39 2.33
CA HIS A 188 -0.38 14.94 1.02
C HIS A 188 -1.36 14.51 -0.05
N GLU A 189 -1.67 15.39 -1.01
CA GLU A 189 -2.41 15.03 -2.22
C GLU A 189 -1.47 14.38 -3.24
N ILE A 190 -1.95 13.30 -3.88
CA ILE A 190 -1.17 12.52 -4.86
C ILE A 190 -1.87 12.37 -6.21
N GLY A 191 -3.14 12.75 -6.33
CA GLY A 191 -3.92 12.63 -7.55
C GLY A 191 -5.02 13.64 -7.68
#